data_04e4f60b841615b019497ba4d373c07e
#
_entry.id   04e4f60b841615b019497ba4d373c07e
#
_cell.length_a   1.000
_cell.length_b   1.000
_cell.length_c   1.000
_cell.angle_alpha   90.00
_cell.angle_beta   90.00
_cell.angle_gamma   90.00
#
_symmetry.space_group_name_H-M   'P 1'
#
loop_
_entity.id
_entity.type
_entity.pdbx_description
1 polymer ?
#
loop_
_entity_poly.entity_id
_entity_poly.type
_entity_poly.pdbx_seq_one_letter_code
_entity_poly.pdbx_strand_id
1 'polypeptide(L)'
;RTKTQIKKKIDSILVKSKKNNWLSNDQIVWKDDKSLLAFNVTHKRQINGIVHSYSATKQTAFVEPIAIVEYKNNLDILYQNELKEINKILLKLTNFFSPYKNELQQNYNLIIKFDLHTSMALFAKKFNCCKPVFNKNQINIIKAKNPNLLVSNKKVVPLNCNLNDNRVLIISGPNAGGKTVAIKTIGLLALMCKQGMHLPAAKVVIPFFKNILTDIGDRQSIENDLSTFSAHITNLKYILELANHDTLIILDELGTGTEPELGTAISQAIIEEFIQKKSFVISTTHMSALKLWAQDKKEITNGGMIFNNEKLKPSYQLQLGLPGNSFALEISKRLGLDKKIILRAKKIVDKNILDFDNIVEKIERKNQQLNNLKIKLEDKEKSINKKEKEILKKEKEINQIFDNANDISADRIENEIISKRREMENLIFNIKSNNASKESIKKAKNIINKNLSKINKQKSKKTKSSENKFIKVGDSVSILNFNTSGTVIKFSDDKKRVYVDVKGKNFKLSINEIKLFK
;
A
#
# COMPACT_ATOMS: atom_id res chain seq x y z
N ARG A 1 45.86 -13.50 47.03
CA ARG A 1 47.03 -13.80 47.86
C ARG A 1 46.69 -14.79 48.96
N THR A 2 45.68 -14.55 49.79
CA THR A 2 45.27 -15.44 50.90
C THR A 2 44.84 -16.84 50.38
N LYS A 3 44.05 -16.94 49.31
CA LYS A 3 43.70 -18.23 48.66
C LYS A 3 44.94 -19.02 48.26
N THR A 4 45.95 -18.36 47.71
CA THR A 4 47.20 -19.00 47.32
C THR A 4 48.01 -19.47 48.50
N GLN A 5 47.99 -18.73 49.63
CA GLN A 5 48.62 -19.14 50.88
C GLN A 5 47.94 -20.36 51.51
N ILE A 6 46.59 -20.38 51.52
CA ILE A 6 45.82 -21.56 51.96
C ILE A 6 46.22 -22.77 51.13
N LYS A 7 46.22 -22.66 49.81
CA LYS A 7 46.60 -23.79 48.93
C LYS A 7 48.02 -24.29 49.22
N LYS A 8 49.01 -23.39 49.27
CA LYS A 8 50.40 -23.78 49.60
C LYS A 8 50.50 -24.46 50.98
N LYS A 9 49.77 -23.97 51.98
CA LYS A 9 49.82 -24.55 53.33
C LYS A 9 49.15 -25.93 53.39
N ILE A 10 48.01 -26.10 52.70
CA ILE A 10 47.36 -27.41 52.58
C ILE A 10 48.30 -28.42 51.89
N ASP A 11 48.87 -28.02 50.74
CA ASP A 11 49.76 -28.86 49.97
C ASP A 11 51.01 -29.29 50.82
N SER A 12 51.57 -28.35 51.61
CA SER A 12 52.72 -28.66 52.47
C SER A 12 52.35 -29.67 53.60
N ILE A 13 51.14 -29.56 54.17
CA ILE A 13 50.62 -30.47 55.16
C ILE A 13 50.33 -31.83 54.53
N LEU A 14 49.74 -31.86 53.33
CA LEU A 14 49.43 -33.10 52.63
C LEU A 14 50.71 -33.87 52.30
N VAL A 15 51.73 -33.19 51.77
CA VAL A 15 53.03 -33.80 51.46
C VAL A 15 53.69 -34.39 52.71
N LYS A 16 53.71 -33.67 53.85
CA LYS A 16 54.23 -34.13 55.13
C LYS A 16 53.45 -35.35 55.66
N SER A 17 52.13 -35.29 55.60
CA SER A 17 51.26 -36.37 56.08
C SER A 17 51.34 -37.63 55.23
N LYS A 18 51.53 -37.44 53.90
CA LYS A 18 51.76 -38.56 52.98
C LYS A 18 53.11 -39.25 53.22
N LYS A 19 54.18 -38.49 53.41
CA LYS A 19 55.53 -39.01 53.68
C LYS A 19 55.54 -39.91 54.98
N ASN A 20 54.66 -39.62 55.91
CA ASN A 20 54.58 -40.34 57.18
C ASN A 20 53.50 -41.45 57.21
N ASN A 21 52.82 -41.74 56.08
CA ASN A 21 51.71 -42.70 55.92
C ASN A 21 50.53 -42.45 56.87
N TRP A 22 50.22 -41.20 57.21
CA TRP A 22 49.12 -40.85 58.14
C TRP A 22 47.73 -40.77 57.43
N LEU A 23 47.70 -40.62 56.10
CA LEU A 23 46.52 -40.47 55.32
C LEU A 23 45.92 -41.78 54.86
N SER A 24 44.59 -41.86 54.86
CA SER A 24 43.81 -42.95 54.26
C SER A 24 43.51 -42.64 52.77
N ASN A 25 43.55 -41.36 52.40
CA ASN A 25 43.42 -40.90 51.00
C ASN A 25 44.36 -39.73 50.79
N ASP A 26 45.08 -39.75 49.69
CA ASP A 26 46.10 -38.78 49.34
C ASP A 26 45.50 -37.52 48.68
N GLN A 27 44.19 -37.34 48.69
CA GLN A 27 43.48 -36.19 48.09
C GLN A 27 42.83 -35.31 49.15
N ILE A 28 42.70 -34.01 48.85
CA ILE A 28 41.95 -33.06 49.66
C ILE A 28 40.46 -33.32 49.42
N VAL A 29 39.73 -33.58 50.49
CA VAL A 29 38.28 -33.77 50.45
C VAL A 29 37.62 -32.43 50.75
N TRP A 30 36.79 -31.95 49.80
CA TRP A 30 36.00 -30.74 50.00
C TRP A 30 34.61 -31.14 50.48
N LYS A 31 34.22 -30.63 51.62
CA LYS A 31 32.89 -30.85 52.18
C LYS A 31 32.46 -29.59 52.93
N ASP A 32 31.27 -29.06 52.63
CA ASP A 32 30.69 -27.88 53.26
C ASP A 32 31.68 -26.69 53.29
N ASP A 33 32.29 -26.34 52.14
CA ASP A 33 33.35 -25.34 52.00
C ASP A 33 34.62 -25.55 52.84
N LYS A 34 34.77 -26.73 53.42
CA LYS A 34 35.93 -27.09 54.22
C LYS A 34 36.90 -27.97 53.45
N SER A 35 38.19 -27.63 53.55
CA SER A 35 39.25 -28.45 53.00
C SER A 35 39.74 -29.44 54.05
N LEU A 36 39.31 -30.67 53.91
CA LEU A 36 39.57 -31.71 54.84
C LEU A 36 40.63 -32.69 54.33
N LEU A 37 41.48 -33.13 55.20
CA LEU A 37 42.41 -34.24 54.93
C LEU A 37 41.92 -35.53 55.58
N ALA A 38 41.95 -36.59 54.81
CA ALA A 38 41.48 -37.93 55.28
C ALA A 38 42.59 -38.68 55.98
N PHE A 39 42.58 -38.63 57.29
CA PHE A 39 43.56 -39.36 58.17
C PHE A 39 43.05 -40.69 58.58
N ASN A 40 43.95 -41.67 58.70
CA ASN A 40 43.68 -42.88 59.45
C ASN A 40 43.36 -42.55 60.93
N VAL A 41 42.31 -43.09 61.48
CA VAL A 41 41.84 -42.75 62.84
C VAL A 41 42.94 -42.87 63.88
N THR A 42 43.88 -43.85 63.76
CA THR A 42 45.02 -44.02 64.61
C THR A 42 46.00 -42.85 64.62
N HIS A 43 46.07 -42.08 63.47
CA HIS A 43 46.99 -40.98 63.29
C HIS A 43 46.31 -39.59 63.33
N LYS A 44 45.02 -39.50 63.65
CA LYS A 44 44.27 -38.22 63.64
C LYS A 44 44.84 -37.14 64.56
N ARG A 45 45.60 -37.52 65.63
CA ARG A 45 46.21 -36.60 66.59
C ARG A 45 47.63 -36.15 66.22
N GLN A 46 48.18 -36.68 65.11
CA GLN A 46 49.55 -36.29 64.62
C GLN A 46 49.56 -34.92 64.01
N ILE A 47 48.40 -34.37 63.72
CA ILE A 47 48.25 -33.05 63.26
C ILE A 47 47.29 -32.25 64.15
N ASN A 48 47.64 -31.02 64.46
CA ASN A 48 46.71 -30.13 65.19
C ASN A 48 45.60 -29.73 64.19
N GLY A 49 44.40 -30.31 64.37
CA GLY A 49 43.29 -30.11 63.46
C GLY A 49 41.94 -30.43 64.15
N ILE A 50 40.88 -29.88 63.54
CA ILE A 50 39.51 -30.12 63.97
C ILE A 50 38.97 -31.32 63.19
N VAL A 51 38.49 -32.34 63.88
CA VAL A 51 37.83 -33.50 63.29
C VAL A 51 36.38 -33.12 63.01
N HIS A 52 35.98 -33.08 61.73
CA HIS A 52 34.61 -32.74 61.35
C HIS A 52 33.70 -33.93 61.15
N SER A 53 34.24 -35.05 60.71
CA SER A 53 33.44 -36.26 60.49
C SER A 53 34.32 -37.49 60.37
N TYR A 54 33.71 -38.67 60.45
CA TYR A 54 34.34 -39.97 60.25
C TYR A 54 33.72 -40.68 59.05
N SER A 55 34.44 -41.59 58.41
CA SER A 55 33.89 -42.47 57.39
C SER A 55 32.84 -43.41 57.99
N ALA A 56 31.97 -43.99 57.15
CA ALA A 56 30.97 -44.97 57.63
C ALA A 56 31.58 -46.16 58.42
N THR A 57 32.77 -46.57 58.04
CA THR A 57 33.53 -47.65 58.72
C THR A 57 34.31 -47.19 59.96
N LYS A 58 34.25 -45.90 60.28
CA LYS A 58 35.00 -45.24 61.36
C LYS A 58 36.53 -45.41 61.31
N GLN A 59 37.09 -45.85 60.18
CA GLN A 59 38.53 -46.03 59.99
C GLN A 59 39.24 -44.75 59.51
N THR A 60 38.49 -43.78 58.92
CA THR A 60 39.03 -42.54 58.44
C THR A 60 38.40 -41.35 59.17
N ALA A 61 39.24 -40.43 59.64
CA ALA A 61 38.84 -39.17 60.24
C ALA A 61 39.10 -38.02 59.21
N PHE A 62 38.09 -37.21 58.99
CA PHE A 62 38.22 -35.99 58.12
C PHE A 62 38.62 -34.83 59.04
N VAL A 63 39.88 -34.42 58.90
CA VAL A 63 40.49 -33.40 59.77
C VAL A 63 40.77 -32.13 58.99
N GLU A 64 40.33 -30.98 59.50
CA GLU A 64 40.74 -29.65 59.03
C GLU A 64 41.94 -29.20 59.90
N PRO A 65 43.10 -28.97 59.27
CA PRO A 65 44.27 -28.54 60.05
C PRO A 65 44.07 -27.13 60.63
N ILE A 66 44.35 -26.92 61.93
CA ILE A 66 44.21 -25.61 62.59
C ILE A 66 45.01 -24.50 61.83
N ALA A 67 46.17 -24.86 61.34
CA ALA A 67 47.00 -23.95 60.53
C ALA A 67 46.31 -23.37 59.28
N ILE A 68 45.17 -23.92 58.88
CA ILE A 68 44.38 -23.44 57.73
C ILE A 68 43.17 -22.64 58.22
N VAL A 69 42.61 -22.92 59.33
CA VAL A 69 41.44 -22.29 59.92
C VAL A 69 41.67 -20.78 60.05
N GLU A 70 42.83 -20.35 60.52
CA GLU A 70 43.19 -18.97 60.71
C GLU A 70 43.20 -18.22 59.35
N TYR A 71 43.78 -18.84 58.28
CA TYR A 71 43.77 -18.25 56.94
C TYR A 71 42.36 -18.19 56.32
N LYS A 72 41.51 -19.18 56.64
CA LYS A 72 40.10 -19.15 56.20
C LYS A 72 39.30 -18.07 56.91
N ASN A 73 39.44 -17.94 58.22
CA ASN A 73 38.81 -16.85 58.96
C ASN A 73 39.21 -15.48 58.40
N ASN A 74 40.50 -15.33 58.08
CA ASN A 74 40.97 -14.10 57.45
C ASN A 74 40.39 -13.91 56.05
N LEU A 75 40.19 -14.98 55.27
CA LEU A 75 39.55 -14.91 53.98
C LEU A 75 38.08 -14.50 54.10
N ASP A 76 37.36 -15.07 55.05
CA ASP A 76 35.96 -14.74 55.32
C ASP A 76 35.79 -13.28 55.78
N ILE A 77 36.72 -12.80 56.64
CA ILE A 77 36.75 -11.38 57.03
C ILE A 77 36.97 -10.49 55.78
N LEU A 78 37.86 -10.88 54.88
CA LEU A 78 38.09 -10.14 53.64
C LEU A 78 36.86 -10.14 52.74
N TYR A 79 36.15 -11.24 52.61
CA TYR A 79 34.87 -11.30 51.88
C TYR A 79 33.80 -10.41 52.51
N GLN A 80 33.69 -10.42 53.84
CA GLN A 80 32.75 -9.52 54.53
C GLN A 80 33.10 -8.05 54.32
N ASN A 81 34.40 -7.73 54.33
CA ASN A 81 34.86 -6.36 54.06
C ASN A 81 34.62 -5.94 52.60
N GLU A 82 34.84 -6.84 51.64
CA GLU A 82 34.52 -6.65 50.23
C GLU A 82 33.03 -6.34 50.07
N LEU A 83 32.14 -7.15 50.65
CA LEU A 83 30.69 -6.92 50.61
C LEU A 83 30.30 -5.57 51.26
N LYS A 84 30.94 -5.17 52.36
CA LYS A 84 30.70 -3.87 52.99
C LYS A 84 31.11 -2.71 52.11
N GLU A 85 32.26 -2.81 51.40
CA GLU A 85 32.69 -1.75 50.46
C GLU A 85 31.79 -1.73 49.21
N ILE A 86 31.37 -2.88 48.67
CA ILE A 86 30.38 -2.95 47.57
C ILE A 86 29.08 -2.25 48.00
N ASN A 87 28.55 -2.58 49.18
CA ASN A 87 27.33 -1.96 49.67
C ASN A 87 27.48 -0.45 49.90
N LYS A 88 28.63 -0.01 50.38
CA LYS A 88 28.94 1.43 50.55
C LYS A 88 28.99 2.18 49.23
N ILE A 89 29.59 1.55 48.20
CA ILE A 89 29.62 2.10 46.83
C ILE A 89 28.21 2.17 46.26
N LEU A 90 27.43 1.09 46.34
CA LEU A 90 26.05 1.05 45.89
C LEU A 90 25.18 2.08 46.59
N LEU A 91 25.35 2.27 47.90
CA LEU A 91 24.62 3.28 48.64
C LEU A 91 24.98 4.70 48.19
N LYS A 92 26.27 4.97 47.95
CA LYS A 92 26.70 6.26 47.40
C LYS A 92 26.09 6.53 46.03
N LEU A 93 26.08 5.55 45.12
CA LEU A 93 25.46 5.66 43.81
C LEU A 93 23.95 5.89 43.93
N THR A 94 23.29 5.12 44.81
CA THR A 94 21.84 5.29 45.03
C THR A 94 21.51 6.69 45.54
N ASN A 95 22.27 7.17 46.51
CA ASN A 95 22.08 8.53 47.05
C ASN A 95 22.37 9.61 45.98
N PHE A 96 23.33 9.37 45.07
CA PHE A 96 23.64 10.26 43.99
C PHE A 96 22.49 10.33 42.96
N PHE A 97 21.87 9.19 42.60
CA PHE A 97 20.77 9.13 41.61
C PHE A 97 19.40 9.46 42.22
N SER A 98 19.20 9.27 43.50
CA SER A 98 17.93 9.47 44.19
C SER A 98 17.28 10.84 43.93
N PRO A 99 18.00 11.99 43.96
CA PRO A 99 17.42 13.29 43.64
C PRO A 99 16.87 13.37 42.19
N TYR A 100 17.44 12.62 41.25
CA TYR A 100 17.09 12.64 39.84
C TYR A 100 16.03 11.59 39.45
N LYS A 101 15.43 10.90 40.43
CA LYS A 101 14.46 9.82 40.19
C LYS A 101 13.33 10.25 39.25
N ASN A 102 12.76 11.43 39.48
CA ASN A 102 11.62 11.91 38.69
C ASN A 102 12.04 12.25 37.24
N GLU A 103 13.21 12.86 37.07
CA GLU A 103 13.76 13.19 35.75
C GLU A 103 14.12 11.93 34.96
N LEU A 104 14.71 10.95 35.61
CA LEU A 104 15.02 9.65 35.01
C LEU A 104 13.74 8.91 34.58
N GLN A 105 12.69 8.96 35.41
CA GLN A 105 11.39 8.37 35.07
C GLN A 105 10.72 9.11 33.91
N GLN A 106 10.81 10.43 33.86
CA GLN A 106 10.31 11.22 32.74
C GLN A 106 11.07 10.89 31.43
N ASN A 107 12.41 10.86 31.51
CA ASN A 107 13.23 10.50 30.35
C ASN A 107 12.93 9.09 29.84
N TYR A 108 12.77 8.13 30.73
CA TYR A 108 12.37 6.76 30.37
C TYR A 108 11.02 6.75 29.63
N ASN A 109 10.03 7.48 30.16
CA ASN A 109 8.72 7.59 29.53
C ASN A 109 8.79 8.31 28.15
N LEU A 110 9.67 9.28 28.01
CA LEU A 110 9.92 9.96 26.71
C LEU A 110 10.53 9.00 25.68
N ILE A 111 11.49 8.18 26.10
CA ILE A 111 12.11 7.17 25.22
C ILE A 111 11.07 6.16 24.74
N ILE A 112 10.21 5.67 25.64
CA ILE A 112 9.12 4.75 25.26
C ILE A 112 8.18 5.40 24.25
N LYS A 113 7.79 6.65 24.46
CA LYS A 113 6.93 7.39 23.50
C LYS A 113 7.63 7.58 22.16
N PHE A 114 8.90 7.92 22.18
CA PHE A 114 9.69 8.10 20.96
C PHE A 114 9.82 6.79 20.17
N ASP A 115 10.10 5.68 20.83
CA ASP A 115 10.17 4.35 20.21
C ASP A 115 8.82 3.95 19.59
N LEU A 116 7.72 4.16 20.33
CA LEU A 116 6.37 3.92 19.83
C LEU A 116 6.08 4.73 18.54
N HIS A 117 6.34 6.04 18.57
CA HIS A 117 6.10 6.89 17.39
C HIS A 117 7.01 6.54 16.22
N THR A 118 8.25 6.16 16.49
CA THR A 118 9.19 5.70 15.47
C THR A 118 8.70 4.40 14.82
N SER A 119 8.23 3.46 15.63
CA SER A 119 7.66 2.19 15.13
C SER A 119 6.42 2.41 14.26
N MET A 120 5.52 3.32 14.70
CA MET A 120 4.35 3.72 13.90
C MET A 120 4.75 4.38 12.57
N ALA A 121 5.77 5.24 12.58
CA ALA A 121 6.27 5.90 11.38
C ALA A 121 6.93 4.92 10.40
N LEU A 122 7.70 3.96 10.90
CA LEU A 122 8.30 2.89 10.10
C LEU A 122 7.23 2.00 9.45
N PHE A 123 6.19 1.63 10.20
CA PHE A 123 5.03 0.92 9.67
C PHE A 123 4.36 1.73 8.55
N ALA A 124 4.09 3.01 8.80
CA ALA A 124 3.46 3.91 7.84
C ALA A 124 4.27 4.04 6.54
N LYS A 125 5.58 4.16 6.64
CA LYS A 125 6.51 4.22 5.50
C LYS A 125 6.54 2.89 4.74
N LYS A 126 6.65 1.77 5.46
CA LYS A 126 6.74 0.42 4.86
C LYS A 126 5.51 0.08 4.02
N PHE A 127 4.31 0.45 4.48
CA PHE A 127 3.05 0.09 3.84
C PHE A 127 2.38 1.23 3.08
N ASN A 128 3.08 2.37 2.88
CA ASN A 128 2.57 3.55 2.19
C ASN A 128 1.22 4.00 2.77
N CYS A 129 1.17 4.19 4.09
CA CYS A 129 -0.03 4.56 4.80
C CYS A 129 -0.40 6.04 4.57
N CYS A 130 -1.70 6.34 4.58
CA CYS A 130 -2.22 7.71 4.53
C CYS A 130 -2.58 8.22 5.93
N LYS A 131 -2.51 9.53 6.13
CA LYS A 131 -3.06 10.19 7.32
C LYS A 131 -4.58 10.19 7.23
N PRO A 132 -5.32 9.70 8.25
CA PRO A 132 -6.78 9.76 8.27
C PRO A 132 -7.28 11.20 8.39
N VAL A 133 -8.41 11.47 7.77
CA VAL A 133 -9.17 12.72 7.91
C VAL A 133 -10.41 12.43 8.74
N PHE A 134 -10.66 13.21 9.78
CA PHE A 134 -11.82 12.99 10.63
C PHE A 134 -13.04 13.77 10.12
N ASN A 135 -14.17 13.05 9.95
CA ASN A 135 -15.46 13.62 9.63
C ASN A 135 -16.56 12.85 10.38
N LYS A 136 -17.42 13.56 11.11
CA LYS A 136 -18.44 12.95 12.00
C LYS A 136 -19.51 12.15 11.29
N ASN A 137 -19.76 12.41 10.00
CA ASN A 137 -20.95 11.93 9.32
C ASN A 137 -20.70 10.91 8.20
N GLN A 138 -19.42 10.62 7.88
CA GLN A 138 -19.13 9.74 6.75
C GLN A 138 -17.95 8.81 7.01
N ILE A 139 -18.04 7.64 6.42
CA ILE A 139 -16.90 6.71 6.27
C ILE A 139 -16.58 6.62 4.78
N ASN A 140 -15.41 7.09 4.36
CA ASN A 140 -14.93 6.96 3.00
C ASN A 140 -13.53 6.39 2.99
N ILE A 141 -13.43 5.13 2.62
CA ILE A 141 -12.20 4.33 2.62
C ILE A 141 -11.90 3.94 1.17
N ILE A 142 -10.72 4.33 0.68
CA ILE A 142 -10.28 4.07 -0.70
C ILE A 142 -9.02 3.21 -0.69
N LYS A 143 -9.10 2.06 -1.32
CA LYS A 143 -8.00 1.10 -1.51
C LYS A 143 -7.32 0.69 -0.19
N ALA A 144 -8.10 0.48 0.87
CA ALA A 144 -7.57 0.01 2.14
C ALA A 144 -7.14 -1.45 2.07
N LYS A 145 -6.06 -1.76 2.74
CA LYS A 145 -5.52 -3.11 2.84
C LYS A 145 -5.59 -3.59 4.28
N ASN A 146 -5.94 -4.86 4.46
CA ASN A 146 -5.99 -5.45 5.80
C ASN A 146 -4.58 -5.49 6.42
N PRO A 147 -4.35 -4.87 7.59
CA PRO A 147 -3.02 -4.79 8.21
C PRO A 147 -2.40 -6.16 8.51
N ASN A 148 -3.20 -7.12 9.00
CA ASN A 148 -2.72 -8.46 9.35
C ASN A 148 -2.27 -9.24 8.11
N LEU A 149 -3.00 -9.10 7.00
CA LEU A 149 -2.61 -9.74 5.74
C LEU A 149 -1.36 -9.10 5.13
N LEU A 150 -1.18 -7.79 5.28
CA LEU A 150 0.03 -7.09 4.84
C LEU A 150 1.27 -7.57 5.59
N VAL A 151 1.19 -7.68 6.90
CA VAL A 151 2.30 -8.16 7.74
C VAL A 151 2.65 -9.60 7.42
N SER A 152 1.64 -10.44 7.11
CA SER A 152 1.83 -11.85 6.70
C SER A 152 2.31 -12.02 5.25
N ASN A 153 2.65 -10.94 4.53
CA ASN A 153 3.07 -10.95 3.12
C ASN A 153 2.10 -11.67 2.17
N LYS A 154 0.82 -11.75 2.52
CA LYS A 154 -0.22 -12.34 1.67
C LYS A 154 -0.67 -11.33 0.60
N LYS A 155 -1.12 -11.83 -0.54
CA LYS A 155 -1.72 -10.98 -1.58
C LYS A 155 -3.03 -10.38 -1.04
N VAL A 156 -3.06 -9.05 -0.87
CA VAL A 156 -4.22 -8.34 -0.33
C VAL A 156 -4.98 -7.68 -1.47
N VAL A 157 -6.28 -7.93 -1.55
CA VAL A 157 -7.20 -7.19 -2.41
C VAL A 157 -7.63 -5.92 -1.66
N PRO A 158 -7.47 -4.73 -2.25
CA PRO A 158 -7.85 -3.48 -1.59
C PRO A 158 -9.36 -3.36 -1.41
N LEU A 159 -9.79 -2.91 -0.22
CA LEU A 159 -11.17 -2.63 0.13
C LEU A 159 -11.52 -1.17 -0.17
N ASN A 160 -12.67 -0.94 -0.81
CA ASN A 160 -13.31 0.37 -0.92
C ASN A 160 -14.62 0.34 -0.15
N CYS A 161 -14.86 1.35 0.68
CA CYS A 161 -16.12 1.50 1.43
C CYS A 161 -16.46 2.98 1.51
N ASN A 162 -17.64 3.36 1.01
CA ASN A 162 -18.12 4.73 1.05
C ASN A 162 -19.54 4.74 1.62
N LEU A 163 -19.68 5.24 2.85
CA LEU A 163 -20.92 5.51 3.53
C LEU A 163 -20.99 7.01 3.73
N ASN A 164 -21.81 7.70 2.94
CA ASN A 164 -21.97 9.15 3.04
C ASN A 164 -22.89 9.48 4.23
N ASP A 165 -24.21 9.48 4.01
CA ASP A 165 -25.18 9.84 5.05
C ASP A 165 -25.71 8.62 5.81
N ASN A 166 -25.56 7.42 5.24
CA ASN A 166 -25.98 6.16 5.86
C ASN A 166 -24.95 5.68 6.88
N ARG A 167 -25.43 5.30 8.04
CA ARG A 167 -24.58 4.81 9.13
C ARG A 167 -24.57 3.30 9.27
N VAL A 168 -25.43 2.61 8.52
CA VAL A 168 -25.55 1.15 8.56
C VAL A 168 -25.14 0.55 7.23
N LEU A 169 -24.22 -0.42 7.26
CA LEU A 169 -23.80 -1.24 6.13
C LEU A 169 -24.09 -2.69 6.41
N ILE A 170 -24.88 -3.34 5.55
CA ILE A 170 -25.11 -4.78 5.60
C ILE A 170 -24.38 -5.44 4.43
N ILE A 171 -23.38 -6.26 4.73
CA ILE A 171 -22.57 -6.96 3.73
C ILE A 171 -23.06 -8.39 3.57
N SER A 172 -23.35 -8.78 2.34
CA SER A 172 -23.81 -10.12 1.99
C SER A 172 -22.94 -10.76 0.90
N GLY A 173 -23.17 -12.04 0.64
CA GLY A 173 -22.41 -12.82 -0.34
C GLY A 173 -22.00 -14.19 0.21
N PRO A 174 -21.30 -15.03 -0.60
CA PRO A 174 -20.90 -16.38 -0.20
C PRO A 174 -19.95 -16.38 1.01
N ASN A 175 -19.96 -17.46 1.82
CA ASN A 175 -19.14 -17.57 3.03
C ASN A 175 -17.64 -17.43 2.76
N ALA A 176 -17.13 -17.97 1.65
CA ALA A 176 -15.73 -17.80 1.23
C ALA A 176 -15.42 -16.44 0.56
N GLY A 177 -16.40 -15.52 0.44
CA GLY A 177 -16.30 -14.26 -0.28
C GLY A 177 -15.43 -13.19 0.39
N GLY A 178 -15.06 -13.37 1.65
CA GLY A 178 -14.23 -12.42 2.41
C GLY A 178 -15.02 -11.39 3.22
N LYS A 179 -16.30 -11.64 3.54
CA LYS A 179 -17.16 -10.76 4.38
C LYS A 179 -16.49 -10.42 5.71
N THR A 180 -16.13 -11.44 6.48
CA THR A 180 -15.45 -11.29 7.79
C THR A 180 -14.13 -10.52 7.68
N VAL A 181 -13.37 -10.73 6.60
CA VAL A 181 -12.12 -9.98 6.37
C VAL A 181 -12.42 -8.51 6.08
N ALA A 182 -13.48 -8.21 5.34
CA ALA A 182 -13.88 -6.83 5.03
C ALA A 182 -14.26 -6.05 6.30
N ILE A 183 -15.15 -6.61 7.15
CA ILE A 183 -15.56 -5.96 8.39
C ILE A 183 -14.39 -5.84 9.39
N LYS A 184 -13.56 -6.87 9.53
CA LYS A 184 -12.35 -6.83 10.34
C LYS A 184 -11.37 -5.76 9.84
N THR A 185 -11.27 -5.56 8.52
CA THR A 185 -10.41 -4.51 7.96
C THR A 185 -10.89 -3.13 8.39
N ILE A 186 -12.20 -2.84 8.28
CA ILE A 186 -12.74 -1.55 8.68
C ILE A 186 -12.55 -1.32 10.19
N GLY A 187 -12.82 -2.34 11.01
CA GLY A 187 -12.63 -2.29 12.46
C GLY A 187 -11.16 -2.02 12.86
N LEU A 188 -10.22 -2.72 12.23
CA LEU A 188 -8.79 -2.50 12.47
C LEU A 188 -8.36 -1.09 12.07
N LEU A 189 -8.82 -0.57 10.94
CA LEU A 189 -8.53 0.81 10.53
C LEU A 189 -9.07 1.82 11.55
N ALA A 190 -10.29 1.63 12.05
CA ALA A 190 -10.87 2.48 13.07
C ALA A 190 -10.07 2.42 14.39
N LEU A 191 -9.62 1.23 14.78
CA LEU A 191 -8.77 1.03 15.96
C LEU A 191 -7.40 1.69 15.79
N MET A 192 -6.76 1.55 14.63
CA MET A 192 -5.51 2.22 14.29
C MET A 192 -5.67 3.75 14.33
N CYS A 193 -6.78 4.28 13.78
CA CYS A 193 -7.15 5.69 13.90
C CYS A 193 -7.20 6.17 15.35
N LYS A 194 -7.87 5.40 16.20
CA LYS A 194 -8.00 5.71 17.65
C LYS A 194 -6.64 5.76 18.34
N GLN A 195 -5.67 4.97 17.89
CA GLN A 195 -4.29 4.95 18.40
C GLN A 195 -3.38 5.99 17.73
N GLY A 196 -3.89 6.85 16.83
CA GLY A 196 -3.10 7.87 16.15
C GLY A 196 -2.20 7.35 15.03
N MET A 197 -2.41 6.13 14.57
CA MET A 197 -1.62 5.53 13.49
C MET A 197 -2.07 6.02 12.11
N HIS A 198 -1.17 6.10 11.16
CA HIS A 198 -1.49 6.18 9.74
C HIS A 198 -2.01 4.84 9.22
N LEU A 199 -2.87 4.89 8.19
CA LEU A 199 -3.65 3.75 7.72
C LEU A 199 -3.17 3.23 6.36
N PRO A 200 -3.07 1.91 6.17
CA PRO A 200 -2.63 1.31 4.91
C PRO A 200 -3.75 1.40 3.84
N ALA A 201 -3.96 2.60 3.32
CA ALA A 201 -4.98 2.94 2.34
C ALA A 201 -4.52 4.12 1.48
N ALA A 202 -5.18 4.34 0.33
CA ALA A 202 -4.93 5.52 -0.49
C ALA A 202 -5.54 6.80 0.12
N LYS A 203 -6.75 6.68 0.72
CA LYS A 203 -7.44 7.77 1.42
C LYS A 203 -8.42 7.19 2.43
N VAL A 204 -8.46 7.79 3.61
CA VAL A 204 -9.45 7.45 4.64
C VAL A 204 -10.04 8.72 5.22
N VAL A 205 -11.38 8.80 5.18
CA VAL A 205 -12.18 9.76 5.93
C VAL A 205 -13.08 8.94 6.84
N ILE A 206 -13.02 9.16 8.14
CA ILE A 206 -13.72 8.33 9.13
C ILE A 206 -14.05 9.17 10.38
N PRO A 207 -15.15 8.89 11.09
CA PRO A 207 -15.41 9.49 12.40
C PRO A 207 -14.35 9.07 13.43
N PHE A 208 -14.13 9.91 14.42
CA PHE A 208 -13.36 9.48 15.59
C PHE A 208 -14.30 8.71 16.53
N PHE A 209 -14.16 7.40 16.55
CA PHE A 209 -14.98 6.53 17.39
C PHE A 209 -14.42 6.45 18.81
N LYS A 210 -15.24 6.81 19.79
CA LYS A 210 -14.92 6.61 21.22
C LYS A 210 -14.96 5.14 21.58
N ASN A 211 -15.98 4.43 21.07
CA ASN A 211 -16.18 3.01 21.29
C ASN A 211 -16.16 2.25 19.96
N ILE A 212 -15.49 1.10 19.96
CA ILE A 212 -15.50 0.14 18.86
C ILE A 212 -15.94 -1.18 19.50
N LEU A 213 -17.18 -1.58 19.21
CA LEU A 213 -17.81 -2.76 19.79
C LEU A 213 -17.95 -3.83 18.72
N THR A 214 -17.65 -5.07 19.06
CA THR A 214 -17.62 -6.14 18.07
C THR A 214 -18.29 -7.40 18.57
N ASP A 215 -19.00 -8.06 17.66
CA ASP A 215 -19.46 -9.43 17.81
C ASP A 215 -19.02 -10.20 16.57
N ILE A 216 -17.78 -10.75 16.65
CA ILE A 216 -17.09 -11.40 15.52
C ILE A 216 -16.48 -12.72 16.01
N GLY A 217 -16.76 -13.79 15.31
CA GLY A 217 -16.10 -15.08 15.47
C GLY A 217 -17.06 -16.22 15.75
N ASP A 218 -16.70 -17.39 15.22
CA ASP A 218 -17.36 -18.66 15.50
C ASP A 218 -16.95 -19.10 16.90
N ARG A 219 -17.76 -18.84 17.89
CA ARG A 219 -17.59 -19.44 19.23
C ARG A 219 -18.04 -20.91 19.21
N GLN A 220 -17.60 -21.65 18.22
CA GLN A 220 -17.75 -23.10 18.16
C GLN A 220 -16.79 -23.76 19.16
N SER A 221 -17.08 -23.63 20.45
CA SER A 221 -16.63 -24.61 21.42
C SER A 221 -17.60 -25.80 21.36
N ILE A 222 -17.06 -26.97 21.13
CA ILE A 222 -17.73 -28.26 20.86
C ILE A 222 -18.79 -28.65 21.94
N GLU A 223 -19.00 -27.88 22.96
CA GLU A 223 -19.77 -28.32 24.13
C GLU A 223 -21.21 -27.79 24.26
N ASN A 224 -21.64 -26.75 23.49
CA ASN A 224 -23.01 -26.23 23.67
C ASN A 224 -23.52 -25.38 22.48
N ASP A 225 -24.30 -25.92 21.55
CA ASP A 225 -24.97 -25.16 20.47
C ASP A 225 -26.00 -24.14 20.97
N LEU A 226 -26.71 -24.42 22.06
CA LEU A 226 -27.59 -23.48 22.75
C LEU A 226 -26.83 -22.34 23.42
N SER A 227 -25.53 -22.53 23.72
CA SER A 227 -24.67 -21.50 24.31
C SER A 227 -24.22 -20.44 23.30
N THR A 228 -24.13 -20.78 22.02
CA THR A 228 -23.63 -19.85 20.98
C THR A 228 -24.62 -18.72 20.75
N PHE A 229 -25.89 -19.02 20.50
CA PHE A 229 -26.94 -17.99 20.32
C PHE A 229 -27.12 -17.14 21.58
N SER A 230 -27.20 -17.76 22.76
CA SER A 230 -27.33 -17.04 24.04
C SER A 230 -26.13 -16.13 24.31
N ALA A 231 -24.92 -16.55 23.95
CA ALA A 231 -23.72 -15.74 24.09
C ALA A 231 -23.75 -14.52 23.13
N HIS A 232 -24.19 -14.71 21.87
CA HIS A 232 -24.40 -13.60 20.91
C HIS A 232 -25.43 -12.59 21.43
N ILE A 233 -26.59 -13.06 21.93
CA ILE A 233 -27.64 -12.19 22.47
C ILE A 233 -27.13 -11.43 23.71
N THR A 234 -26.39 -12.08 24.59
CA THR A 234 -25.78 -11.43 25.77
C THR A 234 -24.81 -10.32 25.36
N ASN A 235 -23.96 -10.58 24.36
CA ASN A 235 -23.03 -9.58 23.84
C ASN A 235 -23.76 -8.45 23.13
N LEU A 236 -24.78 -8.75 22.32
CA LEU A 236 -25.63 -7.75 21.67
C LEU A 236 -26.35 -6.86 22.67
N LYS A 237 -26.85 -7.41 23.79
CA LYS A 237 -27.43 -6.62 24.90
C LYS A 237 -26.40 -5.62 25.43
N TYR A 238 -25.19 -6.06 25.73
CA TYR A 238 -24.10 -5.19 26.19
C TYR A 238 -23.74 -4.11 25.14
N ILE A 239 -23.68 -4.48 23.86
CA ILE A 239 -23.43 -3.54 22.76
C ILE A 239 -24.57 -2.51 22.68
N LEU A 240 -25.83 -2.94 22.82
CA LEU A 240 -27.00 -2.06 22.81
C LEU A 240 -26.95 -1.03 23.95
N GLU A 241 -26.53 -1.44 25.15
CA GLU A 241 -26.42 -0.54 26.30
C GLU A 241 -25.36 0.56 26.09
N LEU A 242 -24.23 0.24 25.44
CA LEU A 242 -23.10 1.16 25.23
C LEU A 242 -23.19 1.96 23.91
N ALA A 243 -24.08 1.56 23.01
CA ALA A 243 -24.20 2.14 21.69
C ALA A 243 -24.67 3.60 21.74
N ASN A 244 -23.97 4.47 21.04
CA ASN A 244 -24.28 5.88 20.85
C ASN A 244 -23.70 6.39 19.52
N HIS A 245 -23.89 7.69 19.22
CA HIS A 245 -23.47 8.30 17.95
C HIS A 245 -21.95 8.27 17.67
N ASP A 246 -21.10 8.09 18.69
CA ASP A 246 -19.65 7.99 18.58
C ASP A 246 -19.16 6.51 18.61
N THR A 247 -20.07 5.56 18.40
CA THR A 247 -19.78 4.12 18.47
C THR A 247 -19.76 3.51 17.07
N LEU A 248 -18.70 2.72 16.79
CA LEU A 248 -18.65 1.78 15.66
C LEU A 248 -18.98 0.38 16.15
N ILE A 249 -19.98 -0.24 15.56
CA ILE A 249 -20.45 -1.59 15.86
C ILE A 249 -20.14 -2.51 14.67
N ILE A 250 -19.52 -3.64 14.93
CA ILE A 250 -19.14 -4.61 13.90
C ILE A 250 -19.70 -5.98 14.28
N LEU A 251 -20.62 -6.48 13.45
CA LEU A 251 -21.36 -7.71 13.71
C LEU A 251 -21.11 -8.71 12.57
N ASP A 252 -20.65 -9.91 12.90
CA ASP A 252 -20.49 -10.96 11.92
C ASP A 252 -21.66 -11.95 12.03
N GLU A 253 -22.26 -12.27 10.90
CA GLU A 253 -23.37 -13.24 10.76
C GLU A 253 -24.55 -12.97 11.72
N LEU A 254 -25.01 -11.71 11.79
CA LEU A 254 -26.11 -11.32 12.66
C LEU A 254 -27.37 -12.16 12.40
N GLY A 255 -27.96 -12.70 13.48
CA GLY A 255 -29.19 -13.49 13.47
C GLY A 255 -29.00 -15.00 13.25
N THR A 256 -27.75 -15.46 13.18
CA THR A 256 -27.45 -16.90 13.06
C THR A 256 -27.61 -17.63 14.40
N GLY A 257 -27.73 -18.96 14.34
CA GLY A 257 -27.85 -19.82 15.53
C GLY A 257 -29.27 -19.97 16.08
N THR A 258 -30.29 -19.47 15.34
CA THR A 258 -31.71 -19.69 15.64
C THR A 258 -32.50 -19.89 14.35
N GLU A 259 -33.82 -20.13 14.48
CA GLU A 259 -34.73 -20.23 13.33
C GLU A 259 -34.62 -19.00 12.41
N PRO A 260 -34.49 -19.17 11.07
CA PRO A 260 -34.17 -18.08 10.15
C PRO A 260 -35.15 -16.89 10.20
N GLU A 261 -36.45 -17.14 10.38
CA GLU A 261 -37.47 -16.10 10.45
C GLU A 261 -37.31 -15.28 11.74
N LEU A 262 -37.18 -15.97 12.90
CA LEU A 262 -36.97 -15.31 14.19
C LEU A 262 -35.64 -14.57 14.26
N GLY A 263 -34.57 -15.20 13.75
CA GLY A 263 -33.26 -14.57 13.64
C GLY A 263 -33.27 -13.30 12.80
N THR A 264 -34.01 -13.32 11.67
CA THR A 264 -34.21 -12.13 10.83
C THR A 264 -34.96 -11.04 11.57
N ALA A 265 -36.08 -11.36 12.23
CA ALA A 265 -36.91 -10.38 12.98
C ALA A 265 -36.10 -9.72 14.11
N ILE A 266 -35.37 -10.50 14.89
CA ILE A 266 -34.49 -9.99 15.95
C ILE A 266 -33.40 -9.08 15.37
N SER A 267 -32.78 -9.48 14.26
CA SER A 267 -31.75 -8.70 13.59
C SER A 267 -32.27 -7.35 13.11
N GLN A 268 -33.46 -7.33 12.51
CA GLN A 268 -34.14 -6.09 12.08
C GLN A 268 -34.36 -5.15 13.26
N ALA A 269 -34.97 -5.64 14.36
CA ALA A 269 -35.23 -4.86 15.55
C ALA A 269 -33.93 -4.28 16.17
N ILE A 270 -32.89 -5.05 16.26
CA ILE A 270 -31.56 -4.61 16.77
C ILE A 270 -30.96 -3.51 15.88
N ILE A 271 -31.01 -3.69 14.56
CA ILE A 271 -30.49 -2.68 13.62
C ILE A 271 -31.31 -1.40 13.70
N GLU A 272 -32.62 -1.47 13.81
CA GLU A 272 -33.52 -0.29 13.99
C GLU A 272 -33.15 0.47 15.27
N GLU A 273 -32.90 -0.23 16.37
CA GLU A 273 -32.44 0.40 17.62
C GLU A 273 -31.09 1.11 17.45
N PHE A 274 -30.12 0.52 16.73
CA PHE A 274 -28.85 1.18 16.44
C PHE A 274 -29.01 2.41 15.53
N ILE A 275 -29.96 2.39 14.59
CA ILE A 275 -30.30 3.55 13.77
C ILE A 275 -30.85 4.69 14.64
N GLN A 276 -31.77 4.40 15.57
CA GLN A 276 -32.29 5.38 16.52
C GLN A 276 -31.18 6.00 17.37
N LYS A 277 -30.23 5.20 17.82
CA LYS A 277 -29.03 5.63 18.58
C LYS A 277 -27.97 6.33 17.70
N LYS A 278 -28.21 6.43 16.39
CA LYS A 278 -27.29 7.04 15.41
C LYS A 278 -25.88 6.43 15.42
N SER A 279 -25.75 5.17 15.80
CA SER A 279 -24.48 4.45 15.79
C SER A 279 -24.06 4.07 14.37
N PHE A 280 -22.75 3.90 14.13
CA PHE A 280 -22.27 3.31 12.89
C PHE A 280 -22.26 1.79 13.03
N VAL A 281 -22.92 1.09 12.13
CA VAL A 281 -23.06 -0.37 12.16
C VAL A 281 -22.55 -0.97 10.86
N ILE A 282 -21.69 -1.95 10.97
CA ILE A 282 -21.22 -2.76 9.84
C ILE A 282 -21.49 -4.22 10.17
N SER A 283 -22.46 -4.81 9.49
CA SER A 283 -22.88 -6.18 9.75
C SER A 283 -22.72 -7.05 8.51
N THR A 284 -22.46 -8.33 8.72
CA THR A 284 -22.56 -9.33 7.66
C THR A 284 -23.80 -10.20 7.87
N THR A 285 -24.35 -10.69 6.78
CA THR A 285 -25.47 -11.65 6.81
C THR A 285 -25.47 -12.57 5.60
N HIS A 286 -26.02 -13.74 5.77
CA HIS A 286 -26.39 -14.65 4.67
C HIS A 286 -27.91 -14.77 4.50
N MET A 287 -28.71 -14.12 5.38
CA MET A 287 -30.17 -14.20 5.37
C MET A 287 -30.77 -13.35 4.25
N SER A 288 -31.50 -13.98 3.32
CA SER A 288 -32.11 -13.28 2.18
C SER A 288 -33.19 -12.28 2.61
N ALA A 289 -33.99 -12.60 3.62
CA ALA A 289 -35.02 -11.71 4.13
C ALA A 289 -34.45 -10.42 4.74
N LEU A 290 -33.29 -10.49 5.42
CA LEU A 290 -32.62 -9.30 5.97
C LEU A 290 -32.06 -8.39 4.86
N LYS A 291 -31.56 -8.97 3.76
CA LYS A 291 -31.08 -8.23 2.58
C LYS A 291 -32.21 -7.45 1.90
N LEU A 292 -33.38 -8.10 1.74
CA LEU A 292 -34.59 -7.51 1.15
C LEU A 292 -35.07 -6.36 2.01
N TRP A 293 -35.27 -6.56 3.30
CA TRP A 293 -35.68 -5.53 4.23
C TRP A 293 -34.73 -4.32 4.22
N ALA A 294 -33.43 -4.56 4.17
CA ALA A 294 -32.43 -3.52 4.13
C ALA A 294 -32.47 -2.70 2.83
N GLN A 295 -32.97 -3.26 1.73
CA GLN A 295 -33.10 -2.56 0.45
C GLN A 295 -34.17 -1.45 0.50
N ASP A 296 -35.20 -1.65 1.29
CA ASP A 296 -36.34 -0.73 1.43
C ASP A 296 -36.06 0.41 2.42
N LYS A 297 -34.96 0.33 3.19
CA LYS A 297 -34.61 1.33 4.20
C LYS A 297 -33.55 2.30 3.67
N LYS A 298 -33.87 3.59 3.65
CA LYS A 298 -32.97 4.66 3.17
C LYS A 298 -31.72 4.83 4.04
N GLU A 299 -31.82 4.53 5.32
CA GLU A 299 -30.76 4.64 6.32
C GLU A 299 -29.69 3.54 6.21
N ILE A 300 -29.99 2.48 5.44
CA ILE A 300 -29.15 1.30 5.33
C ILE A 300 -28.53 1.24 3.93
N THR A 301 -27.26 0.93 3.87
CA THR A 301 -26.57 0.60 2.61
C THR A 301 -26.35 -0.90 2.53
N ASN A 302 -26.86 -1.53 1.47
CA ASN A 302 -26.49 -2.90 1.15
C ASN A 302 -25.11 -2.94 0.48
N GLY A 303 -24.31 -3.97 0.78
CA GLY A 303 -23.05 -4.28 0.12
C GLY A 303 -22.96 -5.75 -0.25
N GLY A 304 -22.43 -6.04 -1.42
CA GLY A 304 -22.19 -7.40 -1.90
C GLY A 304 -20.71 -7.69 -2.09
N MET A 305 -20.26 -8.88 -1.66
CA MET A 305 -18.94 -9.36 -2.04
C MET A 305 -19.00 -9.92 -3.45
N ILE A 306 -18.21 -9.32 -4.37
CA ILE A 306 -18.21 -9.72 -5.78
C ILE A 306 -17.60 -11.13 -5.93
N PHE A 307 -18.30 -11.96 -6.66
CA PHE A 307 -17.87 -13.31 -7.01
C PHE A 307 -17.69 -13.45 -8.53
N ASN A 308 -16.60 -14.07 -8.95
CA ASN A 308 -16.37 -14.32 -10.37
C ASN A 308 -17.05 -15.63 -10.78
N ASN A 309 -18.17 -15.51 -11.48
CA ASN A 309 -19.00 -16.65 -11.90
C ASN A 309 -18.31 -17.56 -12.92
N GLU A 310 -17.39 -17.01 -13.75
CA GLU A 310 -16.67 -17.79 -14.75
C GLU A 310 -15.61 -18.69 -14.11
N LYS A 311 -14.87 -18.13 -13.13
CA LYS A 311 -13.77 -18.84 -12.45
C LYS A 311 -14.20 -19.52 -11.15
N LEU A 312 -15.44 -19.29 -10.67
CA LEU A 312 -15.94 -19.69 -9.35
C LEU A 312 -14.96 -19.36 -8.21
N LYS A 313 -14.39 -18.17 -8.26
CA LYS A 313 -13.47 -17.69 -7.23
C LYS A 313 -13.95 -16.35 -6.70
N PRO A 314 -13.84 -16.10 -5.39
CA PRO A 314 -14.14 -14.80 -4.84
C PRO A 314 -13.16 -13.75 -5.37
N SER A 315 -13.66 -12.59 -5.72
CA SER A 315 -12.81 -11.44 -6.09
C SER A 315 -12.32 -10.68 -4.88
N TYR A 316 -12.91 -10.91 -3.71
CA TYR A 316 -12.67 -10.20 -2.45
C TYR A 316 -12.91 -8.68 -2.54
N GLN A 317 -13.68 -8.24 -3.50
CA GLN A 317 -14.05 -6.84 -3.68
C GLN A 317 -15.45 -6.60 -3.13
N LEU A 318 -15.62 -5.51 -2.37
CA LEU A 318 -16.91 -5.05 -1.87
C LEU A 318 -17.52 -4.07 -2.87
N GLN A 319 -18.78 -4.32 -3.24
CA GLN A 319 -19.60 -3.43 -4.05
C GLN A 319 -20.75 -2.91 -3.19
N LEU A 320 -20.88 -1.61 -3.07
CA LEU A 320 -21.95 -0.96 -2.32
C LEU A 320 -23.17 -0.71 -3.20
N GLY A 321 -24.35 -0.62 -2.57
CA GLY A 321 -25.63 -0.35 -3.23
C GLY A 321 -26.36 -1.59 -3.75
N LEU A 322 -25.70 -2.76 -3.75
CA LEU A 322 -26.31 -4.02 -4.17
C LEU A 322 -25.97 -5.12 -3.16
N PRO A 323 -26.93 -5.93 -2.73
CA PRO A 323 -26.66 -7.12 -1.93
C PRO A 323 -25.96 -8.18 -2.77
N GLY A 324 -25.11 -8.99 -2.15
CA GLY A 324 -24.45 -10.11 -2.81
C GLY A 324 -25.35 -11.34 -2.92
N ASN A 325 -25.23 -12.09 -4.02
CA ASN A 325 -25.92 -13.35 -4.26
C ASN A 325 -25.29 -14.50 -3.46
N SER A 326 -26.12 -15.49 -3.12
CA SER A 326 -25.65 -16.67 -2.38
C SER A 326 -24.97 -17.72 -3.27
N PHE A 327 -25.21 -17.69 -4.58
CA PHE A 327 -24.67 -18.62 -5.62
C PHE A 327 -24.77 -20.12 -5.28
N ALA A 328 -25.59 -20.50 -4.31
CA ALA A 328 -25.67 -21.88 -3.84
C ALA A 328 -26.06 -22.87 -4.95
N LEU A 329 -27.06 -22.50 -5.76
CA LEU A 329 -27.54 -23.36 -6.86
C LEU A 329 -26.53 -23.48 -8.02
N GLU A 330 -25.80 -22.37 -8.33
CA GLU A 330 -24.76 -22.35 -9.35
C GLU A 330 -23.54 -23.17 -8.94
N ILE A 331 -23.13 -23.03 -7.68
CA ILE A 331 -22.03 -23.82 -7.10
C ILE A 331 -22.39 -25.30 -7.07
N SER A 332 -23.61 -25.67 -6.64
CA SER A 332 -24.09 -27.03 -6.60
C SER A 332 -24.13 -27.67 -8.00
N LYS A 333 -24.60 -26.91 -9.00
CA LYS A 333 -24.61 -27.35 -10.41
C LYS A 333 -23.19 -27.66 -10.91
N ARG A 334 -22.21 -26.87 -10.55
CA ARG A 334 -20.83 -27.01 -11.03
C ARG A 334 -20.05 -28.07 -10.27
N LEU A 335 -20.42 -28.33 -9.02
CA LEU A 335 -19.89 -29.46 -8.24
C LEU A 335 -20.47 -30.81 -8.68
N GLY A 336 -21.37 -30.82 -9.69
CA GLY A 336 -21.88 -32.05 -10.31
C GLY A 336 -23.19 -32.55 -9.71
N LEU A 337 -23.91 -31.76 -8.92
CA LEU A 337 -25.25 -32.16 -8.44
C LEU A 337 -26.21 -32.31 -9.63
N ASP A 338 -27.01 -33.39 -9.61
CA ASP A 338 -27.93 -33.74 -10.71
C ASP A 338 -28.85 -32.54 -11.05
N LYS A 339 -28.97 -32.30 -12.36
CA LYS A 339 -29.83 -31.22 -12.89
C LYS A 339 -31.27 -31.32 -12.41
N LYS A 340 -31.80 -32.58 -12.26
CA LYS A 340 -33.17 -32.80 -11.75
C LYS A 340 -33.33 -32.29 -10.32
N ILE A 341 -32.35 -32.51 -9.45
CA ILE A 341 -32.35 -32.04 -8.06
C ILE A 341 -32.34 -30.50 -8.04
N ILE A 342 -31.47 -29.87 -8.84
CA ILE A 342 -31.38 -28.42 -8.93
C ILE A 342 -32.67 -27.78 -9.45
N LEU A 343 -33.29 -28.40 -10.49
CA LEU A 343 -34.57 -27.91 -11.00
C LEU A 343 -35.71 -28.04 -9.97
N ARG A 344 -35.69 -29.11 -9.17
CA ARG A 344 -36.66 -29.31 -8.09
C ARG A 344 -36.42 -28.30 -6.95
N ALA A 345 -35.18 -28.08 -6.56
CA ALA A 345 -34.82 -27.07 -5.59
C ALA A 345 -35.29 -25.67 -6.00
N LYS A 346 -35.09 -25.28 -7.28
CA LYS A 346 -35.63 -24.02 -7.83
C LYS A 346 -37.15 -23.87 -7.74
N LYS A 347 -37.89 -24.96 -7.81
CA LYS A 347 -39.34 -24.94 -7.68
C LYS A 347 -39.83 -24.83 -6.24
N ILE A 348 -39.01 -25.22 -5.27
CA ILE A 348 -39.33 -25.19 -3.83
C ILE A 348 -39.03 -23.82 -3.23
N VAL A 349 -38.01 -23.12 -3.73
CA VAL A 349 -37.64 -21.79 -3.23
C VAL A 349 -38.73 -20.78 -3.59
N ASP A 350 -39.03 -19.86 -2.68
CA ASP A 350 -39.98 -18.77 -2.86
C ASP A 350 -39.64 -17.95 -4.13
N LYS A 351 -40.66 -17.71 -4.97
CA LYS A 351 -40.50 -16.93 -6.21
C LYS A 351 -39.90 -15.56 -5.99
N ASN A 352 -40.30 -14.86 -4.93
CA ASN A 352 -39.80 -13.52 -4.61
C ASN A 352 -38.29 -13.52 -4.38
N ILE A 353 -37.74 -14.55 -3.72
CA ILE A 353 -36.32 -14.71 -3.48
C ILE A 353 -35.58 -15.00 -4.78
N LEU A 354 -36.15 -15.89 -5.64
CA LEU A 354 -35.54 -16.22 -6.94
C LEU A 354 -35.55 -15.03 -7.90
N ASP A 355 -36.65 -14.26 -7.93
CA ASP A 355 -36.74 -13.08 -8.79
C ASP A 355 -35.77 -11.98 -8.34
N PHE A 356 -35.63 -11.78 -7.04
CA PHE A 356 -34.64 -10.86 -6.47
C PHE A 356 -33.21 -11.29 -6.81
N ASP A 357 -32.85 -12.54 -6.58
CA ASP A 357 -31.51 -13.06 -6.91
C ASP A 357 -31.24 -12.95 -8.43
N ASN A 358 -32.21 -13.21 -9.30
CA ASN A 358 -32.08 -13.04 -10.76
C ASN A 358 -31.86 -11.57 -11.15
N ILE A 359 -32.55 -10.63 -10.51
CA ILE A 359 -32.38 -9.18 -10.74
C ILE A 359 -30.98 -8.75 -10.30
N VAL A 360 -30.56 -9.13 -9.11
CA VAL A 360 -29.23 -8.83 -8.57
C VAL A 360 -28.15 -9.39 -9.49
N GLU A 361 -28.28 -10.64 -9.95
CA GLU A 361 -27.31 -11.24 -10.90
C GLU A 361 -27.22 -10.45 -12.22
N LYS A 362 -28.35 -10.04 -12.79
CA LYS A 362 -28.36 -9.22 -14.02
C LYS A 362 -27.66 -7.87 -13.80
N ILE A 363 -27.87 -7.24 -12.66
CA ILE A 363 -27.24 -5.96 -12.30
C ILE A 363 -25.74 -6.17 -12.07
N GLU A 364 -25.33 -7.21 -11.36
CA GLU A 364 -23.92 -7.56 -11.15
C GLU A 364 -23.19 -7.78 -12.49
N ARG A 365 -23.78 -8.51 -13.43
CA ARG A 365 -23.21 -8.72 -14.78
C ARG A 365 -23.06 -7.41 -15.54
N LYS A 366 -24.07 -6.53 -15.52
CA LYS A 366 -23.98 -5.20 -16.14
C LYS A 366 -22.90 -4.33 -15.50
N ASN A 367 -22.80 -4.33 -14.17
CA ASN A 367 -21.78 -3.59 -13.45
C ASN A 367 -20.37 -4.11 -13.74
N GLN A 368 -20.18 -5.41 -13.87
CA GLN A 368 -18.90 -5.99 -14.30
C GLN A 368 -18.53 -5.53 -15.72
N GLN A 369 -19.50 -5.52 -16.66
CA GLN A 369 -19.28 -5.00 -18.00
C GLN A 369 -18.90 -3.52 -17.99
N LEU A 370 -19.63 -2.69 -17.20
CA LEU A 370 -19.33 -1.26 -17.05
C LEU A 370 -17.95 -1.02 -16.46
N ASN A 371 -17.55 -1.77 -15.44
CA ASN A 371 -16.22 -1.66 -14.84
C ASN A 371 -15.11 -2.05 -15.83
N ASN A 372 -15.33 -3.11 -16.63
CA ASN A 372 -14.38 -3.50 -17.67
C ASN A 372 -14.25 -2.44 -18.78
N LEU A 373 -15.38 -1.83 -19.17
CA LEU A 373 -15.38 -0.71 -20.10
C LEU A 373 -14.67 0.52 -19.54
N LYS A 374 -14.91 0.84 -18.25
CA LYS A 374 -14.24 1.95 -17.56
C LYS A 374 -12.72 1.77 -17.52
N ILE A 375 -12.23 0.58 -17.17
CA ILE A 375 -10.80 0.27 -17.21
C ILE A 375 -10.22 0.45 -18.61
N LYS A 376 -10.93 -0.05 -19.66
CA LYS A 376 -10.51 0.12 -21.05
C LYS A 376 -10.47 1.60 -21.47
N LEU A 377 -11.41 2.41 -20.98
CA LEU A 377 -11.44 3.86 -21.24
C LEU A 377 -10.27 4.56 -20.55
N GLU A 378 -10.01 4.28 -19.27
CA GLU A 378 -8.88 4.83 -18.52
C GLU A 378 -7.53 4.49 -19.18
N ASP A 379 -7.38 3.27 -19.69
CA ASP A 379 -6.16 2.85 -20.39
C ASP A 379 -6.01 3.57 -21.75
N LYS A 380 -7.13 3.77 -22.49
CA LYS A 380 -7.13 4.56 -23.72
C LYS A 380 -6.79 6.02 -23.44
N GLU A 381 -7.36 6.61 -22.40
CA GLU A 381 -7.12 7.99 -22.00
C GLU A 381 -5.63 8.21 -21.63
N LYS A 382 -5.03 7.29 -20.88
CA LYS A 382 -3.59 7.30 -20.60
C LYS A 382 -2.75 7.21 -21.88
N SER A 383 -3.17 6.38 -22.84
CA SER A 383 -2.47 6.22 -24.12
C SER A 383 -2.58 7.48 -24.99
N ILE A 384 -3.75 8.14 -24.98
CA ILE A 384 -3.98 9.42 -25.67
C ILE A 384 -3.10 10.51 -25.06
N ASN A 385 -3.14 10.68 -23.74
CA ASN A 385 -2.32 11.68 -23.03
C ASN A 385 -0.80 11.47 -23.26
N LYS A 386 -0.36 10.21 -23.43
CA LYS A 386 1.03 9.92 -23.79
C LYS A 386 1.35 10.38 -25.22
N LYS A 387 0.44 10.09 -26.18
CA LYS A 387 0.60 10.50 -27.57
C LYS A 387 0.55 12.02 -27.74
N GLU A 388 -0.32 12.71 -27.01
CA GLU A 388 -0.39 14.18 -27.01
C GLU A 388 0.93 14.80 -26.53
N LYS A 389 1.53 14.27 -25.47
CA LYS A 389 2.85 14.73 -25.00
C LYS A 389 3.95 14.49 -26.04
N GLU A 390 3.90 13.36 -26.74
CA GLU A 390 4.86 13.05 -27.82
C GLU A 390 4.68 13.99 -29.03
N ILE A 391 3.42 14.32 -29.38
CA ILE A 391 3.11 15.26 -30.45
C ILE A 391 3.61 16.66 -30.09
N LEU A 392 3.30 17.16 -28.89
CA LEU A 392 3.77 18.47 -28.44
C LEU A 392 5.31 18.58 -28.42
N LYS A 393 5.98 17.49 -28.11
CA LYS A 393 7.45 17.44 -28.17
C LYS A 393 7.96 17.55 -29.61
N LYS A 394 7.35 16.80 -30.54
CA LYS A 394 7.69 16.85 -31.96
C LYS A 394 7.37 18.21 -32.60
N GLU A 395 6.26 18.84 -32.20
CA GLU A 395 5.92 20.19 -32.65
C GLU A 395 6.97 21.22 -32.25
N LYS A 396 7.45 21.13 -31.00
CA LYS A 396 8.55 22.00 -30.52
C LYS A 396 9.85 21.75 -31.30
N GLU A 397 10.20 20.50 -31.57
CA GLU A 397 11.38 20.14 -32.36
C GLU A 397 11.26 20.66 -33.81
N ILE A 398 10.08 20.53 -34.43
CA ILE A 398 9.82 21.05 -35.78
C ILE A 398 9.92 22.58 -35.82
N ASN A 399 9.35 23.28 -34.84
CA ASN A 399 9.42 24.74 -34.76
C ASN A 399 10.88 25.20 -34.58
N GLN A 400 11.67 24.54 -33.74
CA GLN A 400 13.09 24.85 -33.60
C GLN A 400 13.87 24.66 -34.94
N ILE A 401 13.58 23.57 -35.69
CA ILE A 401 14.19 23.33 -36.99
C ILE A 401 13.78 24.42 -37.99
N PHE A 402 12.53 24.85 -37.92
CA PHE A 402 12.00 25.90 -38.82
C PHE A 402 12.63 27.27 -38.54
N ASP A 403 12.76 27.63 -37.27
CA ASP A 403 13.43 28.86 -36.82
C ASP A 403 14.90 28.87 -37.24
N ASN A 404 15.63 27.80 -36.99
CA ASN A 404 17.03 27.65 -37.42
C ASN A 404 17.20 27.72 -38.95
N ALA A 405 16.24 27.15 -39.70
CA ALA A 405 16.26 27.22 -41.17
C ALA A 405 16.00 28.63 -41.70
N ASN A 406 15.14 29.40 -41.03
CA ASN A 406 14.89 30.80 -41.36
C ASN A 406 16.12 31.68 -41.08
N ASP A 407 16.78 31.47 -39.92
CA ASP A 407 18.01 32.20 -39.56
C ASP A 407 19.14 31.94 -40.58
N ILE A 408 19.37 30.67 -40.93
CA ILE A 408 20.38 30.29 -41.95
C ILE A 408 20.04 30.91 -43.33
N SER A 409 18.74 31.00 -43.67
CA SER A 409 18.32 31.62 -44.93
C SER A 409 18.49 33.14 -44.94
N ALA A 410 18.24 33.78 -43.79
CA ALA A 410 18.44 35.22 -43.60
C ALA A 410 19.94 35.58 -43.71
N ASP A 411 20.81 34.87 -43.03
CA ASP A 411 22.27 35.04 -43.07
C ASP A 411 22.83 34.85 -44.49
N ARG A 412 22.32 33.87 -45.23
CA ARG A 412 22.73 33.66 -46.64
C ARG A 412 22.33 34.81 -47.52
N ILE A 413 21.10 35.33 -47.37
CA ILE A 413 20.61 36.49 -48.16
C ILE A 413 21.43 37.73 -47.81
N GLU A 414 21.72 37.99 -46.55
CA GLU A 414 22.53 39.14 -46.11
C GLU A 414 23.95 39.06 -46.67
N ASN A 415 24.60 37.92 -46.58
CA ASN A 415 25.93 37.71 -47.15
C ASN A 415 25.95 37.86 -48.69
N GLU A 416 24.89 37.42 -49.36
CA GLU A 416 24.76 37.59 -50.83
C GLU A 416 24.56 39.07 -51.21
N ILE A 417 23.79 39.84 -50.44
CA ILE A 417 23.60 41.27 -50.59
C ILE A 417 24.93 42.02 -50.39
N ILE A 418 25.67 41.71 -49.31
CA ILE A 418 26.98 42.32 -49.00
C ILE A 418 27.97 42.04 -50.12
N SER A 419 28.03 40.80 -50.61
CA SER A 419 28.92 40.44 -51.74
C SER A 419 28.57 41.19 -53.00
N LYS A 420 27.29 41.33 -53.32
CA LYS A 420 26.82 42.07 -54.50
C LYS A 420 27.07 43.57 -54.37
N ARG A 421 26.90 44.14 -53.22
CA ARG A 421 27.24 45.56 -52.95
C ARG A 421 28.73 45.81 -53.15
N ARG A 422 29.64 44.94 -52.66
CA ARG A 422 31.10 45.07 -52.96
C ARG A 422 31.43 44.94 -54.45
N GLU A 423 30.79 44.03 -55.18
CA GLU A 423 30.94 43.93 -56.62
C GLU A 423 30.54 45.25 -57.35
N MET A 424 29.41 45.86 -56.92
CA MET A 424 28.95 47.17 -57.51
C MET A 424 29.90 48.31 -57.12
N GLU A 425 30.39 48.36 -55.88
CA GLU A 425 31.37 49.41 -55.49
C GLU A 425 32.67 49.30 -56.29
N ASN A 426 33.16 48.07 -56.51
CA ASN A 426 34.34 47.82 -57.38
C ASN A 426 34.10 48.21 -58.83
N LEU A 427 32.91 47.93 -59.34
CA LEU A 427 32.55 48.39 -60.73
C LEU A 427 32.50 49.92 -60.85
N ILE A 428 31.94 50.59 -59.86
CA ILE A 428 31.90 52.07 -59.79
C ILE A 428 33.31 52.63 -59.64
N PHE A 429 34.17 52.02 -58.82
CA PHE A 429 35.56 52.43 -58.69
C PHE A 429 36.32 52.29 -60.02
N ASN A 430 36.16 51.16 -60.74
CA ASN A 430 36.79 50.91 -62.06
C ASN A 430 36.27 51.86 -63.17
N ILE A 431 35.02 52.26 -63.08
CA ILE A 431 34.47 53.26 -64.01
C ILE A 431 35.05 54.64 -63.71
N LYS A 432 35.19 55.01 -62.44
CA LYS A 432 35.75 56.32 -62.04
C LYS A 432 37.27 56.39 -62.30
N SER A 433 38.04 55.34 -62.05
CA SER A 433 39.49 55.30 -62.31
C SER A 433 39.87 55.33 -63.77
N ASN A 434 38.96 54.89 -64.68
CA ASN A 434 39.20 54.87 -66.10
C ASN A 434 38.49 56.06 -66.85
N ASN A 435 38.32 57.17 -66.17
CA ASN A 435 37.74 58.44 -66.76
C ASN A 435 36.45 58.19 -67.55
N ALA A 436 35.58 57.30 -67.10
CA ALA A 436 34.29 56.97 -67.72
C ALA A 436 34.35 56.63 -69.23
N SER A 437 35.40 55.94 -69.70
CA SER A 437 35.53 55.51 -71.06
C SER A 437 34.35 54.64 -71.53
N LYS A 438 33.94 54.82 -72.84
CA LYS A 438 32.80 54.04 -73.41
C LYS A 438 32.97 52.50 -73.25
N GLU A 439 34.19 51.99 -73.16
CA GLU A 439 34.48 50.58 -73.02
C GLU A 439 34.22 50.10 -71.55
N SER A 440 34.58 50.90 -70.55
CA SER A 440 34.38 50.53 -69.10
C SER A 440 32.86 50.54 -68.78
N ILE A 441 32.10 51.45 -69.35
CA ILE A 441 30.63 51.47 -69.19
C ILE A 441 29.97 50.26 -69.88
N LYS A 442 30.46 49.85 -71.07
CA LYS A 442 29.96 48.69 -71.82
C LYS A 442 30.26 47.37 -71.07
N LYS A 443 31.44 47.21 -70.45
CA LYS A 443 31.80 46.09 -69.67
C LYS A 443 30.94 45.98 -68.40
N ALA A 444 30.68 47.06 -67.65
CA ALA A 444 29.81 47.12 -66.49
C ALA A 444 28.37 46.74 -66.82
N LYS A 445 27.84 47.25 -67.92
CA LYS A 445 26.45 46.97 -68.41
C LYS A 445 26.30 45.47 -68.77
N ASN A 446 27.33 44.88 -69.40
CA ASN A 446 27.30 43.43 -69.66
C ASN A 446 27.34 42.55 -68.43
N ILE A 447 28.09 42.95 -67.39
CA ILE A 447 28.15 42.21 -66.08
C ILE A 447 26.78 42.30 -65.35
N ILE A 448 26.15 43.51 -65.36
CA ILE A 448 24.83 43.68 -64.74
C ILE A 448 23.77 42.85 -65.50
N ASN A 449 23.75 42.88 -66.84
CA ASN A 449 22.82 42.10 -67.65
C ASN A 449 23.02 40.58 -67.48
N LYS A 450 24.28 40.11 -67.31
CA LYS A 450 24.62 38.69 -67.01
C LYS A 450 24.14 38.26 -65.64
N ASN A 451 24.18 39.12 -64.62
CA ASN A 451 23.68 38.88 -63.27
C ASN A 451 22.13 38.90 -63.25
N LEU A 452 21.47 39.79 -63.91
CA LEU A 452 20.00 39.84 -64.10
C LEU A 452 19.47 38.57 -64.79
N SER A 453 20.17 38.08 -65.82
CA SER A 453 19.77 36.83 -66.51
C SER A 453 19.94 35.59 -65.62
N LYS A 454 20.92 35.55 -64.65
CA LYS A 454 21.07 34.48 -63.65
C LYS A 454 19.93 34.50 -62.64
N ILE A 455 19.53 35.69 -62.16
CA ILE A 455 18.40 35.84 -61.21
C ILE A 455 17.07 35.39 -61.82
N ASN A 456 16.85 35.75 -63.06
CA ASN A 456 15.64 35.36 -63.82
C ASN A 456 15.62 33.84 -64.13
N LYS A 457 16.77 33.17 -64.30
CA LYS A 457 16.87 31.72 -64.44
C LYS A 457 16.65 31.00 -63.14
N GLN A 458 17.00 31.59 -61.98
CA GLN A 458 16.69 31.02 -60.65
C GLN A 458 15.21 31.19 -60.30
N LYS A 459 14.55 32.27 -60.63
CA LYS A 459 13.08 32.46 -60.51
C LYS A 459 12.31 31.42 -61.29
N SER A 460 12.74 31.12 -62.54
CA SER A 460 12.06 30.12 -63.38
C SER A 460 12.26 28.66 -62.95
N LYS A 461 13.28 28.35 -62.10
CA LYS A 461 13.48 27.02 -61.51
C LYS A 461 12.64 26.78 -60.24
N LYS A 462 12.26 27.85 -59.48
CA LYS A 462 11.40 27.74 -58.30
C LYS A 462 9.91 27.57 -58.62
N THR A 463 9.49 27.90 -59.85
CA THR A 463 8.11 27.73 -60.28
C THR A 463 7.79 26.38 -60.96
N LYS A 464 8.75 25.43 -60.99
CA LYS A 464 8.56 24.14 -61.66
C LYS A 464 8.59 22.92 -60.69
N SER A 465 8.49 23.08 -59.36
CA SER A 465 8.41 21.96 -58.42
C SER A 465 7.13 21.98 -57.57
N SER A 466 5.98 22.30 -58.13
CA SER A 466 4.68 21.90 -57.62
C SER A 466 4.14 20.80 -58.56
N GLU A 467 4.45 19.55 -58.23
CA GLU A 467 3.81 18.41 -58.88
C GLU A 467 2.31 18.47 -58.64
N ASN A 468 1.57 18.72 -59.73
CA ASN A 468 0.14 18.46 -59.79
C ASN A 468 -0.10 16.97 -59.61
N LYS A 469 -0.30 16.50 -58.36
CA LYS A 469 -0.94 15.21 -58.10
C LYS A 469 -2.40 15.33 -58.56
N PHE A 470 -2.81 14.45 -59.45
CA PHE A 470 -4.19 14.38 -59.95
C PHE A 470 -5.14 14.19 -58.76
N ILE A 471 -6.00 15.18 -58.51
CA ILE A 471 -7.07 15.14 -57.54
C ILE A 471 -8.17 14.23 -58.09
N LYS A 472 -8.69 13.34 -57.26
CA LYS A 472 -9.77 12.39 -57.61
C LYS A 472 -11.04 12.72 -56.83
N VAL A 473 -12.18 12.24 -57.31
CA VAL A 473 -13.44 12.30 -56.58
C VAL A 473 -13.28 11.47 -55.30
N GLY A 474 -13.67 12.02 -54.16
CA GLY A 474 -13.49 11.46 -52.83
C GLY A 474 -12.27 11.96 -52.08
N ASP A 475 -11.36 12.69 -52.72
CA ASP A 475 -10.17 13.23 -52.02
C ASP A 475 -10.52 14.41 -51.11
N SER A 476 -9.87 14.45 -49.95
CA SER A 476 -9.95 15.61 -49.06
C SER A 476 -9.03 16.71 -49.53
N VAL A 477 -9.59 17.91 -49.75
CA VAL A 477 -8.88 19.08 -50.26
C VAL A 477 -9.00 20.28 -49.33
N SER A 478 -7.95 21.06 -49.25
CA SER A 478 -7.95 22.37 -48.58
C SER A 478 -8.28 23.44 -49.60
N ILE A 479 -9.21 24.35 -49.27
CA ILE A 479 -9.61 25.47 -50.09
C ILE A 479 -8.74 26.66 -49.70
N LEU A 480 -7.91 27.13 -50.66
CA LEU A 480 -6.88 28.13 -50.39
C LEU A 480 -7.45 29.50 -49.96
N ASN A 481 -8.63 29.87 -50.45
CA ASN A 481 -9.25 31.18 -50.20
C ASN A 481 -10.06 31.22 -48.88
N PHE A 482 -10.40 30.08 -48.30
CA PHE A 482 -11.28 30.03 -47.10
C PHE A 482 -10.67 29.31 -45.89
N ASN A 483 -9.44 28.86 -46.00
CA ASN A 483 -8.72 28.12 -44.94
C ASN A 483 -9.53 26.98 -44.33
N THR A 484 -10.39 26.33 -45.10
CA THR A 484 -11.26 25.22 -44.72
C THR A 484 -10.98 24.01 -45.60
N SER A 485 -11.29 22.81 -45.06
CA SER A 485 -11.16 21.55 -45.78
C SER A 485 -12.54 21.03 -46.22
N GLY A 486 -12.59 20.36 -47.37
CA GLY A 486 -13.78 19.70 -47.89
C GLY A 486 -13.43 18.47 -48.71
N THR A 487 -14.45 17.69 -49.11
CA THR A 487 -14.29 16.49 -49.92
C THR A 487 -14.76 16.74 -51.34
N VAL A 488 -13.98 16.29 -52.32
CA VAL A 488 -14.32 16.45 -53.75
C VAL A 488 -15.47 15.50 -54.12
N ILE A 489 -16.60 16.05 -54.56
CA ILE A 489 -17.81 15.31 -54.95
C ILE A 489 -17.76 14.93 -56.41
N LYS A 490 -17.54 15.90 -57.30
CA LYS A 490 -17.50 15.68 -58.75
C LYS A 490 -16.74 16.80 -59.48
N PHE A 491 -16.28 16.51 -60.68
CA PHE A 491 -15.71 17.51 -61.59
C PHE A 491 -16.78 18.08 -62.55
N SER A 492 -16.60 19.29 -62.99
CA SER A 492 -17.38 19.87 -64.08
C SER A 492 -16.97 19.22 -65.40
N ASP A 493 -17.85 19.22 -66.39
CA ASP A 493 -17.65 18.59 -67.74
C ASP A 493 -16.40 19.09 -68.44
N ASP A 494 -16.02 20.34 -68.21
CA ASP A 494 -14.81 20.97 -68.73
C ASP A 494 -13.54 20.70 -67.97
N LYS A 495 -13.64 19.88 -66.84
CA LYS A 495 -12.58 19.52 -65.87
C LYS A 495 -11.77 20.70 -65.29
N LYS A 496 -12.26 21.97 -65.52
CA LYS A 496 -11.60 23.17 -64.99
C LYS A 496 -12.12 23.55 -63.60
N ARG A 497 -13.27 23.07 -63.21
CA ARG A 497 -13.89 23.32 -61.89
C ARG A 497 -14.27 22.02 -61.18
N VAL A 498 -14.32 22.09 -59.85
CA VAL A 498 -14.61 20.96 -59.00
C VAL A 498 -15.66 21.37 -57.97
N TYR A 499 -16.56 20.42 -57.65
CA TYR A 499 -17.53 20.58 -56.57
C TYR A 499 -16.97 19.93 -55.31
N VAL A 500 -16.86 20.72 -54.24
CA VAL A 500 -16.31 20.32 -52.97
C VAL A 500 -17.40 20.48 -51.90
N ASP A 501 -17.66 19.40 -51.14
CA ASP A 501 -18.53 19.46 -49.98
C ASP A 501 -17.75 19.98 -48.78
N VAL A 502 -18.26 21.03 -48.17
CA VAL A 502 -17.76 21.61 -46.93
C VAL A 502 -18.92 21.64 -45.93
N LYS A 503 -18.91 20.72 -44.99
CA LYS A 503 -19.94 20.60 -43.93
C LYS A 503 -21.39 20.54 -44.46
N GLY A 504 -21.64 19.74 -45.52
CA GLY A 504 -22.97 19.56 -46.11
C GLY A 504 -23.39 20.64 -47.10
N LYS A 505 -22.50 21.57 -47.46
CA LYS A 505 -22.73 22.60 -48.52
C LYS A 505 -21.76 22.40 -49.67
N ASN A 506 -22.30 22.40 -50.91
CA ASN A 506 -21.52 22.18 -52.11
C ASN A 506 -21.02 23.51 -52.68
N PHE A 507 -19.71 23.64 -52.83
CA PHE A 507 -19.04 24.80 -53.41
C PHE A 507 -18.45 24.43 -54.77
N LYS A 508 -18.67 25.29 -55.78
CA LYS A 508 -18.08 25.15 -57.10
C LYS A 508 -16.82 26.02 -57.18
N LEU A 509 -15.64 25.38 -57.18
CA LEU A 509 -14.34 26.03 -57.10
C LEU A 509 -13.49 25.71 -58.34
N SER A 510 -12.52 26.56 -58.62
CA SER A 510 -11.51 26.26 -59.65
C SER A 510 -10.49 25.25 -59.11
N ILE A 511 -9.94 24.39 -59.99
CA ILE A 511 -8.89 23.42 -59.58
C ILE A 511 -7.67 24.14 -59.00
N ASN A 512 -7.39 25.37 -59.36
CA ASN A 512 -6.27 26.16 -58.86
C ASN A 512 -6.50 26.70 -57.42
N GLU A 513 -7.74 26.68 -56.94
CA GLU A 513 -8.13 27.16 -55.58
C GLU A 513 -8.16 26.07 -54.52
N ILE A 514 -7.83 24.85 -54.92
CA ILE A 514 -7.82 23.70 -54.02
C ILE A 514 -6.46 23.01 -54.00
N LYS A 515 -6.09 22.45 -52.85
CA LYS A 515 -4.86 21.68 -52.67
C LYS A 515 -5.19 20.40 -51.88
N LEU A 516 -4.63 19.26 -52.31
CA LEU A 516 -4.81 18.01 -51.60
C LEU A 516 -4.39 18.15 -50.13
N PHE A 517 -5.29 17.77 -49.27
CA PHE A 517 -4.98 17.63 -47.85
C PHE A 517 -4.13 16.35 -47.70
N LYS A 518 -2.91 16.48 -47.16
CA LYS A 518 -2.07 15.34 -46.83
C LYS A 518 -2.43 14.79 -45.47
#